data_d57b72065468a74de3bc85d5e0089c6d
#
_entry.id   d57b72065468a74de3bc85d5e0089c6d
#
_cell.length_a   1.000
_cell.length_b   1.000
_cell.length_c   1.000
_cell.angle_alpha   90.00
_cell.angle_beta   90.00
_cell.angle_gamma   90.00
#
_symmetry.space_group_name_H-M   'P 1'
#
loop_
_entity.id
_entity.type
_entity.pdbx_description
1 polymer ?
#
loop_
_entity_poly.entity_id
_entity_poly.type
_entity_poly.pdbx_seq_one_letter_code
_entity_poly.pdbx_strand_id
1 'polypeptide(L)'
;HPRVRRQRQMCIRDRNNADRGSKERMSQLFVCAGANRIKVEELVAGDIGCTVKLKDVKTGNTLNDKNSENRFNFIKYPNPKYTRAVKAVNEAETEKMMNALNRMREEDPTWVVEQSKELRQILVHGQGEFHLRTLKWRMENNEKIAIKFEEPRIPYRETITKAARADYRHKKQSGGAGQFGEVHLIVEPYYEGMPDPEVYRFNGQEFRINARSKEEVPLEWGGKLVFINSVVGGAIDARFMPAILKGVMQRMEQGPLTGSYARDVRVIVYDGKMHPVDSNEISFMLAGRNAFSMAFKEAGPKILEPIYDVEVFVPSDKMGDVMSDLQGRRGMIMGMTSENGYEKLVAKVPLKEMSNYCTSLSSITGGRASFIMSFASYELVPADVQEKLIKDFEAKQDKEE
;
A
#
# COMPACT_ATOMS: atom_id res chain seq x y z
N HIS A 1 37.29 -37.88 31.66
CA HIS A 1 36.99 -36.55 32.18
C HIS A 1 35.58 -36.10 31.77
N PRO A 2 34.54 -36.37 32.58
CA PRO A 2 33.15 -36.07 32.17
C PRO A 2 32.85 -34.57 32.09
N ARG A 3 33.54 -33.72 32.86
CA ARG A 3 33.30 -32.24 32.82
C ARG A 3 33.79 -31.56 31.55
N VAL A 4 34.90 -32.01 30.99
CA VAL A 4 35.44 -31.42 29.74
C VAL A 4 34.55 -31.80 28.51
N ARG A 5 33.99 -33.03 28.50
CA ARG A 5 33.03 -33.40 27.45
C ARG A 5 31.72 -32.61 27.53
N ARG A 6 31.21 -32.35 28.76
CA ARG A 6 30.00 -31.50 28.93
C ARG A 6 30.25 -30.03 28.52
N GLN A 7 31.44 -29.48 28.86
CA GLN A 7 31.77 -28.10 28.43
C GLN A 7 31.95 -28.00 26.91
N ARG A 8 32.61 -28.96 26.27
CA ARG A 8 32.72 -28.96 24.80
C ARG A 8 31.33 -29.13 24.12
N GLN A 9 30.46 -29.97 24.64
CA GLN A 9 29.09 -30.12 24.13
C GLN A 9 28.24 -28.87 24.36
N MET A 10 28.45 -28.09 25.42
CA MET A 10 27.80 -26.81 25.63
C MET A 10 28.28 -25.72 24.67
N CYS A 11 29.55 -25.68 24.31
CA CYS A 11 30.12 -24.70 23.35
C CYS A 11 29.73 -24.98 21.90
N ILE A 12 29.50 -26.25 21.53
CA ILE A 12 29.14 -26.64 20.16
C ILE A 12 27.67 -26.29 19.82
N ARG A 13 26.81 -26.13 20.83
CA ARG A 13 25.36 -25.89 20.66
C ARG A 13 24.95 -24.43 20.51
N ASP A 14 25.76 -23.50 20.97
CA ASP A 14 25.45 -22.08 20.87
C ASP A 14 26.03 -21.51 19.58
N ARG A 15 25.18 -20.82 18.80
CA ARG A 15 25.55 -20.13 17.56
C ARG A 15 25.15 -18.68 17.64
N ASN A 16 25.96 -17.82 17.03
CA ASN A 16 25.60 -16.42 16.81
C ASN A 16 24.96 -16.29 15.42
N ASN A 17 23.77 -15.71 15.37
CA ASN A 17 23.18 -15.26 14.12
C ASN A 17 23.86 -13.93 13.73
N ALA A 18 24.79 -14.00 12.79
CA ALA A 18 25.59 -12.85 12.38
C ALA A 18 24.76 -11.73 11.73
N ASP A 19 23.61 -12.08 11.16
CA ASP A 19 22.74 -11.15 10.45
C ASP A 19 21.80 -10.40 11.38
N ARG A 20 21.42 -11.01 12.51
CA ARG A 20 20.43 -10.47 13.45
C ARG A 20 21.00 -10.14 14.83
N GLY A 21 22.27 -10.48 15.09
CA GLY A 21 22.91 -10.27 16.37
C GLY A 21 22.33 -11.09 17.53
N SER A 22 21.52 -12.10 17.22
CA SER A 22 20.88 -12.97 18.22
C SER A 22 21.70 -14.25 18.46
N LYS A 23 21.47 -14.88 19.63
CA LYS A 23 22.11 -16.13 20.00
C LYS A 23 21.12 -17.28 19.89
N GLU A 24 21.50 -18.31 19.15
CA GLU A 24 20.71 -19.50 18.93
C GLU A 24 21.35 -20.73 19.60
N ARG A 25 20.51 -21.60 20.12
CA ARG A 25 20.94 -22.85 20.71
C ARG A 25 20.48 -24.03 19.87
N MET A 26 21.42 -24.67 19.17
CA MET A 26 21.16 -25.91 18.44
C MET A 26 21.05 -27.09 19.40
N SER A 27 19.87 -27.69 19.47
CA SER A 27 19.62 -28.82 20.39
C SER A 27 20.05 -30.17 19.82
N GLN A 28 19.81 -30.39 18.54
CA GLN A 28 20.07 -31.61 17.81
C GLN A 28 20.37 -31.33 16.35
N LEU A 29 21.19 -32.17 15.73
CA LEU A 29 21.51 -32.14 14.31
C LEU A 29 20.95 -33.41 13.65
N PHE A 30 20.45 -33.23 12.43
CA PHE A 30 19.90 -34.32 11.65
C PHE A 30 20.35 -34.20 10.19
N VAL A 31 20.40 -35.32 9.51
CA VAL A 31 20.37 -35.40 8.05
C VAL A 31 18.98 -35.89 7.67
N CYS A 32 18.37 -35.20 6.69
CA CYS A 32 17.03 -35.56 6.21
C CYS A 32 17.12 -36.40 4.94
N ALA A 33 16.41 -37.55 4.96
CA ALA A 33 16.21 -38.39 3.80
C ALA A 33 14.71 -38.54 3.55
N GLY A 34 14.14 -37.65 2.69
CA GLY A 34 12.70 -37.49 2.55
C GLY A 34 12.04 -37.08 3.87
N ALA A 35 11.06 -37.84 4.35
CA ALA A 35 10.39 -37.60 5.62
C ALA A 35 11.20 -38.08 6.85
N ASN A 36 12.22 -38.90 6.65
CA ASN A 36 13.00 -39.49 7.72
C ASN A 36 14.11 -38.54 8.19
N ARG A 37 14.26 -38.39 9.50
CA ARG A 37 15.29 -37.62 10.15
C ARG A 37 16.27 -38.55 10.86
N ILE A 38 17.50 -38.57 10.38
CA ILE A 38 18.58 -39.38 10.96
C ILE A 38 19.40 -38.46 11.85
N LYS A 39 19.48 -38.73 13.14
CA LYS A 39 20.25 -37.95 14.07
C LYS A 39 21.73 -38.19 13.85
N VAL A 40 22.50 -37.07 13.78
CA VAL A 40 23.94 -37.09 13.63
C VAL A 40 24.60 -36.30 14.77
N GLU A 41 25.85 -36.63 15.08
CA GLU A 41 26.60 -35.93 16.12
C GLU A 41 27.28 -34.67 15.59
N GLU A 42 27.69 -34.67 14.34
CA GLU A 42 28.37 -33.54 13.67
C GLU A 42 27.97 -33.46 12.20
N LEU A 43 28.18 -32.27 11.62
CA LEU A 43 28.12 -31.98 10.19
C LEU A 43 29.45 -31.39 9.81
N VAL A 44 30.03 -31.81 8.70
CA VAL A 44 31.30 -31.31 8.17
C VAL A 44 31.07 -30.26 7.07
N ALA A 45 32.13 -29.55 6.68
CA ALA A 45 32.05 -28.57 5.61
C ALA A 45 31.56 -29.19 4.30
N GLY A 46 30.50 -28.62 3.73
CA GLY A 46 29.81 -29.13 2.53
C GLY A 46 28.54 -29.96 2.84
N ASP A 47 28.33 -30.35 4.09
CA ASP A 47 27.13 -31.09 4.47
C ASP A 47 25.88 -30.20 4.50
N ILE A 48 24.74 -30.83 4.21
CA ILE A 48 23.41 -30.26 4.38
C ILE A 48 22.70 -30.97 5.53
N GLY A 49 22.40 -30.25 6.58
CA GLY A 49 21.75 -30.79 7.77
C GLY A 49 20.54 -29.98 8.20
N CYS A 50 19.80 -30.53 9.14
CA CYS A 50 18.63 -29.90 9.74
C CYS A 50 18.81 -29.76 11.25
N THR A 51 18.21 -28.74 11.82
CA THR A 51 18.04 -28.57 13.26
C THR A 51 16.63 -28.11 13.59
N VAL A 52 16.26 -28.14 14.84
CA VAL A 52 14.91 -27.76 15.30
C VAL A 52 14.97 -26.76 16.45
N LYS A 53 13.86 -26.04 16.67
CA LYS A 53 13.68 -25.10 17.80
C LYS A 53 14.58 -23.87 17.73
N LEU A 54 14.97 -23.42 16.54
CA LEU A 54 15.56 -22.09 16.39
C LEU A 54 14.48 -21.03 16.60
N LYS A 55 14.85 -19.90 17.21
CA LYS A 55 13.88 -18.86 17.62
C LYS A 55 13.84 -17.68 16.65
N ASP A 56 15.02 -17.24 16.22
CA ASP A 56 15.16 -15.99 15.46
C ASP A 56 16.01 -16.15 14.19
N VAL A 57 16.06 -17.36 13.64
CA VAL A 57 16.76 -17.62 12.37
C VAL A 57 15.78 -17.53 11.22
N LYS A 58 16.18 -16.84 10.18
CA LYS A 58 15.45 -16.71 8.92
C LYS A 58 16.28 -17.30 7.77
N THR A 59 15.60 -17.65 6.69
CA THR A 59 16.25 -18.10 5.45
C THR A 59 17.30 -17.08 4.98
N GLY A 60 18.50 -17.53 4.65
CA GLY A 60 19.63 -16.70 4.24
C GLY A 60 20.49 -16.15 5.40
N ASN A 61 20.14 -16.44 6.67
CA ASN A 61 20.98 -16.01 7.79
C ASN A 61 22.22 -16.88 7.95
N THR A 62 23.32 -16.25 8.39
CA THR A 62 24.58 -16.90 8.73
C THR A 62 24.64 -17.22 10.21
N LEU A 63 24.86 -18.49 10.55
CA LEU A 63 25.06 -18.96 11.90
C LEU A 63 26.54 -19.26 12.16
N ASN A 64 27.16 -18.51 13.04
CA ASN A 64 28.58 -18.61 13.35
C ASN A 64 28.83 -19.26 14.71
N ASP A 65 30.05 -19.72 14.91
CA ASP A 65 30.61 -19.97 16.25
C ASP A 65 30.79 -18.63 16.97
N LYS A 66 30.86 -18.67 18.30
CA LYS A 66 31.01 -17.48 19.17
C LYS A 66 32.20 -16.58 18.83
N ASN A 67 33.24 -17.16 18.27
CA ASN A 67 34.51 -16.49 17.97
C ASN A 67 34.70 -16.13 16.49
N SER A 68 33.69 -16.36 15.66
CA SER A 68 33.73 -16.08 14.22
C SER A 68 32.82 -14.91 13.87
N GLU A 69 33.35 -13.96 13.10
CA GLU A 69 32.60 -12.82 12.55
C GLU A 69 32.30 -13.00 11.06
N ASN A 70 32.58 -14.18 10.50
CA ASN A 70 32.33 -14.46 9.10
C ASN A 70 30.82 -14.34 8.77
N ARG A 71 30.54 -13.71 7.64
CA ARG A 71 29.17 -13.53 7.16
C ARG A 71 29.10 -13.82 5.68
N PHE A 72 28.15 -14.64 5.25
CA PHE A 72 27.89 -14.83 3.84
C PHE A 72 27.13 -13.62 3.26
N ASN A 73 27.34 -13.37 1.98
CA ASN A 73 26.59 -12.35 1.29
C ASN A 73 25.11 -12.69 1.27
N PHE A 74 24.27 -11.67 1.43
CA PHE A 74 22.83 -11.83 1.36
C PHE A 74 22.39 -12.33 -0.02
N ILE A 75 21.52 -13.32 -0.05
CA ILE A 75 20.94 -13.83 -1.30
C ILE A 75 19.92 -12.81 -1.80
N LYS A 76 20.16 -12.28 -3.01
CA LYS A 76 19.19 -11.42 -3.70
C LYS A 76 18.13 -12.29 -4.37
N TYR A 77 16.95 -12.32 -3.79
CA TYR A 77 15.80 -13.00 -4.40
C TYR A 77 15.22 -12.14 -5.52
N PRO A 78 14.67 -12.75 -6.59
CA PRO A 78 14.01 -12.01 -7.65
C PRO A 78 12.74 -11.31 -7.12
N ASN A 79 12.50 -10.10 -7.60
CA ASN A 79 11.27 -9.38 -7.29
C ASN A 79 10.05 -10.15 -7.82
N PRO A 80 8.94 -10.17 -7.07
CA PRO A 80 7.72 -10.81 -7.54
C PRO A 80 7.13 -10.05 -8.75
N LYS A 81 6.55 -10.83 -9.68
CA LYS A 81 6.03 -10.32 -10.96
C LYS A 81 4.52 -10.56 -11.13
N TYR A 82 3.90 -11.28 -10.21
CA TYR A 82 2.49 -11.65 -10.28
C TYR A 82 1.83 -11.50 -8.92
N THR A 83 0.73 -10.76 -8.89
CA THR A 83 0.02 -10.43 -7.65
C THR A 83 -1.43 -10.87 -7.72
N ARG A 84 -1.94 -11.44 -6.64
CA ARG A 84 -3.37 -11.72 -6.43
C ARG A 84 -3.78 -11.33 -5.00
N ALA A 85 -5.02 -10.93 -4.86
CA ALA A 85 -5.65 -10.87 -3.55
C ALA A 85 -6.08 -12.28 -3.14
N VAL A 86 -5.90 -12.63 -1.88
CA VAL A 86 -6.26 -13.93 -1.33
C VAL A 86 -7.24 -13.76 -0.18
N LYS A 87 -8.25 -14.64 -0.14
CA LYS A 87 -9.15 -14.74 1.01
C LYS A 87 -9.44 -16.20 1.33
N ALA A 88 -9.69 -16.49 2.59
CA ALA A 88 -10.22 -17.78 3.00
C ALA A 88 -11.67 -17.92 2.50
N VAL A 89 -12.05 -19.10 2.05
CA VAL A 89 -13.45 -19.39 1.65
C VAL A 89 -14.36 -19.30 2.87
N ASN A 90 -13.87 -19.79 4.02
CA ASN A 90 -14.52 -19.61 5.32
C ASN A 90 -13.80 -18.46 6.07
N GLU A 91 -14.50 -17.35 6.30
CA GLU A 91 -13.96 -16.16 6.95
C GLU A 91 -13.38 -16.42 8.35
N ALA A 92 -13.95 -17.40 9.09
CA ALA A 92 -13.44 -17.81 10.41
C ALA A 92 -12.00 -18.39 10.34
N GLU A 93 -11.52 -18.80 9.17
CA GLU A 93 -10.18 -19.35 8.96
C GLU A 93 -9.16 -18.30 8.53
N THR A 94 -9.54 -17.03 8.44
CA THR A 94 -8.65 -15.95 7.96
C THR A 94 -7.37 -15.84 8.79
N GLU A 95 -7.45 -15.95 10.11
CA GLU A 95 -6.28 -15.91 10.99
C GLU A 95 -5.36 -17.12 10.77
N LYS A 96 -5.92 -18.31 10.62
CA LYS A 96 -5.16 -19.52 10.31
C LYS A 96 -4.47 -19.41 8.95
N MET A 97 -5.18 -18.86 7.95
CA MET A 97 -4.64 -18.60 6.62
C MET A 97 -3.44 -17.64 6.70
N MET A 98 -3.55 -16.54 7.44
CA MET A 98 -2.44 -15.59 7.61
C MET A 98 -1.23 -16.21 8.28
N ASN A 99 -1.43 -17.02 9.30
CA ASN A 99 -0.35 -17.74 9.99
C ASN A 99 0.34 -18.74 9.05
N ALA A 100 -0.43 -19.46 8.22
CA ALA A 100 0.12 -20.37 7.22
C ALA A 100 0.90 -19.64 6.12
N LEU A 101 0.36 -18.52 5.59
CA LEU A 101 1.05 -17.68 4.60
C LEU A 101 2.38 -17.15 5.14
N ASN A 102 2.42 -16.70 6.39
CA ASN A 102 3.64 -16.21 7.02
C ASN A 102 4.70 -17.32 7.17
N ARG A 103 4.31 -18.56 7.51
CA ARG A 103 5.23 -19.70 7.54
C ARG A 103 5.78 -20.01 6.14
N MET A 104 4.91 -20.05 5.14
CA MET A 104 5.32 -20.34 3.75
C MET A 104 6.31 -19.28 3.22
N ARG A 105 6.11 -18.00 3.58
CA ARG A 105 7.04 -16.92 3.25
C ARG A 105 8.41 -17.09 3.92
N GLU A 106 8.48 -17.70 5.10
CA GLU A 106 9.76 -18.02 5.75
C GLU A 106 10.48 -19.16 5.06
N GLU A 107 9.75 -20.14 4.52
CA GLU A 107 10.31 -21.24 3.75
C GLU A 107 10.78 -20.80 2.35
N ASP A 108 10.01 -19.94 1.71
CA ASP A 108 10.30 -19.39 0.37
C ASP A 108 10.17 -17.86 0.38
N PRO A 109 11.30 -17.14 0.53
CA PRO A 109 11.30 -15.67 0.55
C PRO A 109 10.88 -14.99 -0.76
N THR A 110 10.68 -15.73 -1.85
CA THR A 110 10.17 -15.21 -3.12
C THR A 110 8.66 -14.97 -3.10
N TRP A 111 7.94 -15.48 -2.11
CA TRP A 111 6.58 -15.07 -1.81
C TRP A 111 6.59 -13.85 -0.89
N VAL A 112 5.90 -12.81 -1.31
CA VAL A 112 5.66 -11.63 -0.47
C VAL A 112 4.19 -11.59 -0.10
N VAL A 113 3.90 -11.48 1.19
CA VAL A 113 2.54 -11.35 1.73
C VAL A 113 2.38 -9.96 2.31
N GLU A 114 1.39 -9.23 1.85
CA GLU A 114 1.08 -7.87 2.27
C GLU A 114 -0.38 -7.79 2.74
N GLN A 115 -0.61 -7.22 3.91
CA GLN A 115 -1.94 -6.85 4.34
C GLN A 115 -2.18 -5.37 4.03
N SER A 116 -2.81 -5.09 2.90
CA SER A 116 -3.13 -3.74 2.49
C SER A 116 -4.33 -3.20 3.26
N LYS A 117 -4.08 -2.23 4.14
CA LYS A 117 -5.15 -1.52 4.87
C LYS A 117 -6.01 -0.68 3.93
N GLU A 118 -5.38 -0.02 2.96
CA GLU A 118 -6.04 0.80 1.96
C GLU A 118 -7.02 -0.01 1.12
N LEU A 119 -6.56 -1.11 0.54
CA LEU A 119 -7.36 -1.95 -0.33
C LEU A 119 -8.29 -2.91 0.44
N ARG A 120 -8.09 -3.03 1.75
CA ARG A 120 -8.77 -4.01 2.62
C ARG A 120 -8.68 -5.42 2.04
N GLN A 121 -7.48 -5.77 1.56
CA GLN A 121 -7.17 -7.07 0.97
C GLN A 121 -5.85 -7.60 1.50
N ILE A 122 -5.75 -8.91 1.53
CA ILE A 122 -4.48 -9.62 1.72
C ILE A 122 -3.94 -9.91 0.33
N LEU A 123 -2.78 -9.35 0.01
CA LEU A 123 -2.12 -9.52 -1.27
C LEU A 123 -1.01 -10.55 -1.15
N VAL A 124 -0.91 -11.42 -2.14
CA VAL A 124 0.18 -12.36 -2.28
C VAL A 124 0.87 -12.13 -3.62
N HIS A 125 2.16 -11.90 -3.56
CA HIS A 125 3.01 -11.65 -4.71
C HIS A 125 3.93 -12.85 -4.92
N GLY A 126 4.10 -13.27 -6.15
CA GLY A 126 4.96 -14.40 -6.54
C GLY A 126 5.60 -14.19 -7.90
N GLN A 127 6.36 -15.20 -8.35
CA GLN A 127 7.12 -15.13 -9.59
C GLN A 127 6.25 -15.32 -10.84
N GLY A 128 5.05 -15.87 -10.69
CA GLY A 128 4.12 -16.11 -11.79
C GLY A 128 2.87 -16.85 -11.32
N GLU A 129 1.94 -17.09 -12.23
CA GLU A 129 0.67 -17.76 -11.94
C GLU A 129 0.86 -19.16 -11.36
N PHE A 130 1.79 -19.94 -11.91
CA PHE A 130 2.08 -21.31 -11.42
C PHE A 130 2.57 -21.30 -9.98
N HIS A 131 3.41 -20.31 -9.62
CA HIS A 131 3.90 -20.15 -8.26
C HIS A 131 2.74 -19.93 -7.26
N LEU A 132 1.76 -19.07 -7.60
CA LEU A 132 0.57 -18.88 -6.76
C LEU A 132 -0.37 -20.10 -6.77
N ARG A 133 -0.47 -20.84 -7.87
CA ARG A 133 -1.20 -22.13 -7.89
C ARG A 133 -0.57 -23.15 -6.94
N THR A 134 0.76 -23.20 -6.87
CA THR A 134 1.46 -24.06 -5.90
C THR A 134 1.15 -23.63 -4.47
N LEU A 135 1.12 -22.33 -4.17
CA LEU A 135 0.71 -21.81 -2.86
C LEU A 135 -0.72 -22.27 -2.52
N LYS A 136 -1.66 -22.11 -3.43
CA LYS A 136 -3.04 -22.56 -3.25
C LYS A 136 -3.11 -24.07 -2.97
N TRP A 137 -2.41 -24.86 -3.75
CA TRP A 137 -2.35 -26.31 -3.56
C TRP A 137 -1.80 -26.66 -2.15
N ARG A 138 -0.73 -26.01 -1.70
CA ARG A 138 -0.17 -26.20 -0.35
C ARG A 138 -1.17 -25.81 0.75
N MET A 139 -1.87 -24.69 0.60
CA MET A 139 -2.91 -24.27 1.54
C MET A 139 -4.03 -25.30 1.66
N GLU A 140 -4.53 -25.80 0.53
CA GLU A 140 -5.65 -26.77 0.51
C GLU A 140 -5.24 -28.17 0.96
N ASN A 141 -4.05 -28.64 0.56
CA ASN A 141 -3.64 -30.03 0.80
C ASN A 141 -2.84 -30.21 2.10
N ASN A 142 -1.98 -29.27 2.47
CA ASN A 142 -1.14 -29.39 3.66
C ASN A 142 -1.81 -28.73 4.87
N GLU A 143 -2.30 -27.51 4.72
CA GLU A 143 -2.89 -26.72 5.81
C GLU A 143 -4.39 -26.97 5.99
N LYS A 144 -5.04 -27.64 5.01
CA LYS A 144 -6.50 -27.89 4.98
C LYS A 144 -7.35 -26.65 5.04
N ILE A 145 -6.88 -25.56 4.44
CA ILE A 145 -7.56 -24.27 4.36
C ILE A 145 -7.91 -23.99 2.90
N ALA A 146 -9.19 -23.90 2.58
CA ALA A 146 -9.64 -23.53 1.24
C ALA A 146 -9.49 -22.01 1.03
N ILE A 147 -8.81 -21.63 -0.04
CA ILE A 147 -8.58 -20.23 -0.38
C ILE A 147 -9.08 -19.90 -1.79
N LYS A 148 -9.43 -18.62 -1.98
CA LYS A 148 -9.82 -18.08 -3.27
C LYS A 148 -8.91 -16.91 -3.62
N PHE A 149 -8.43 -16.87 -4.88
CA PHE A 149 -7.75 -15.72 -5.44
C PHE A 149 -8.74 -14.80 -6.14
N GLU A 150 -8.53 -13.51 -5.94
CA GLU A 150 -9.26 -12.42 -6.61
C GLU A 150 -8.28 -11.45 -7.25
N GLU A 151 -8.75 -10.61 -8.15
CA GLU A 151 -7.93 -9.53 -8.68
C GLU A 151 -7.67 -8.49 -7.59
N PRO A 152 -6.42 -7.99 -7.47
CA PRO A 152 -6.14 -6.89 -6.56
C PRO A 152 -6.94 -5.65 -6.94
N ARG A 153 -7.47 -4.96 -5.94
CA ARG A 153 -8.06 -3.64 -6.15
C ARG A 153 -6.96 -2.65 -6.53
N ILE A 154 -7.30 -1.69 -7.37
CA ILE A 154 -6.37 -0.64 -7.77
C ILE A 154 -6.42 0.49 -6.74
N PRO A 155 -5.27 0.97 -6.23
CA PRO A 155 -5.21 2.08 -5.29
C PRO A 155 -5.40 3.41 -6.03
N TYR A 156 -6.63 3.69 -6.46
CA TYR A 156 -6.97 5.00 -7.05
C TYR A 156 -6.79 6.14 -6.04
N ARG A 157 -6.67 7.35 -6.55
CA ARG A 157 -6.65 8.59 -5.75
C ARG A 157 -7.74 9.53 -6.25
N GLU A 158 -8.17 10.42 -5.39
CA GLU A 158 -9.06 11.50 -5.74
C GLU A 158 -8.35 12.84 -5.64
N THR A 159 -8.67 13.76 -6.51
CA THR A 159 -8.20 15.15 -6.49
C THR A 159 -9.27 16.07 -7.02
N ILE A 160 -9.01 17.36 -6.99
CA ILE A 160 -9.91 18.40 -7.48
C ILE A 160 -9.21 19.26 -8.54
N THR A 161 -9.98 19.96 -9.36
CA THR A 161 -9.43 20.73 -10.49
C THR A 161 -9.68 22.22 -10.41
N LYS A 162 -10.57 22.68 -9.56
CA LYS A 162 -10.91 24.10 -9.37
C LYS A 162 -11.18 24.40 -7.91
N ALA A 163 -11.14 25.68 -7.58
CA ALA A 163 -11.55 26.13 -6.25
C ALA A 163 -13.08 26.05 -6.09
N ALA A 164 -13.51 25.63 -4.91
CA ALA A 164 -14.92 25.65 -4.51
C ALA A 164 -15.03 25.95 -3.02
N ARG A 165 -16.20 26.43 -2.61
CA ARG A 165 -16.50 26.73 -1.23
C ARG A 165 -17.73 25.95 -0.75
N ALA A 166 -17.74 25.64 0.52
CA ALA A 166 -18.95 25.15 1.19
C ALA A 166 -18.96 25.59 2.65
N ASP A 167 -20.13 25.60 3.19
CA ASP A 167 -20.39 25.78 4.62
C ASP A 167 -21.23 24.61 5.12
N TYR A 168 -20.96 24.19 6.34
CA TYR A 168 -21.75 23.14 7.00
C TYR A 168 -21.94 23.45 8.48
N ARG A 169 -23.18 23.31 8.93
CA ARG A 169 -23.57 23.46 10.32
C ARG A 169 -23.93 22.10 10.90
N HIS A 170 -23.11 21.61 11.82
CA HIS A 170 -23.45 20.46 12.65
C HIS A 170 -24.25 20.92 13.86
N LYS A 171 -25.48 20.48 13.97
CA LYS A 171 -26.35 20.73 15.13
C LYS A 171 -27.07 19.43 15.51
N LYS A 172 -26.84 18.96 16.73
CA LYS A 172 -27.55 17.82 17.29
C LYS A 172 -27.95 18.12 18.73
N GLN A 173 -29.20 17.88 19.05
CA GLN A 173 -29.75 18.09 20.38
C GLN A 173 -30.45 16.78 20.78
N SER A 174 -29.85 16.06 21.71
CA SER A 174 -30.39 14.80 22.25
C SER A 174 -30.21 14.82 23.75
N GLY A 175 -31.18 15.36 24.49
CA GLY A 175 -31.29 15.33 25.95
C GLY A 175 -29.97 15.55 26.71
N GLY A 176 -29.61 16.78 27.02
CA GLY A 176 -28.34 17.16 27.69
C GLY A 176 -27.58 18.24 26.96
N ALA A 177 -26.26 18.31 27.11
CA ALA A 177 -25.41 19.25 26.37
C ALA A 177 -25.54 19.01 24.85
N GLY A 178 -25.89 20.04 24.09
CA GLY A 178 -26.02 19.98 22.64
C GLY A 178 -24.68 19.84 21.93
N GLN A 179 -24.74 19.60 20.63
CA GLN A 179 -23.57 19.63 19.75
C GLN A 179 -23.79 20.72 18.71
N PHE A 180 -22.87 21.69 18.64
CA PHE A 180 -22.93 22.78 17.68
C PHE A 180 -21.54 23.11 17.13
N GLY A 181 -21.43 23.23 15.82
CA GLY A 181 -20.24 23.73 15.13
C GLY A 181 -20.60 24.07 13.68
N GLU A 182 -20.21 25.24 13.24
CA GLU A 182 -20.39 25.68 11.85
C GLU A 182 -19.04 26.06 11.27
N VAL A 183 -18.71 25.52 10.11
CA VAL A 183 -17.44 25.71 9.43
C VAL A 183 -17.70 26.13 7.99
N HIS A 184 -17.09 27.26 7.59
CA HIS A 184 -17.07 27.73 6.21
C HIS A 184 -15.65 27.57 5.67
N LEU A 185 -15.50 26.85 4.57
CA LEU A 185 -14.19 26.58 4.00
C LEU A 185 -14.17 26.69 2.48
N ILE A 186 -12.99 26.92 1.96
CA ILE A 186 -12.65 26.87 0.54
C ILE A 186 -11.69 25.71 0.34
N VAL A 187 -11.88 24.93 -0.72
CA VAL A 187 -10.93 23.93 -1.18
C VAL A 187 -10.42 24.30 -2.57
N GLU A 188 -9.17 23.98 -2.85
CA GLU A 188 -8.61 24.13 -4.19
C GLU A 188 -7.50 23.10 -4.42
N PRO A 189 -7.13 22.80 -5.69
CA PRO A 189 -6.01 21.93 -5.99
C PRO A 189 -4.72 22.56 -5.49
N TYR A 190 -3.85 21.72 -4.92
CA TYR A 190 -2.52 22.12 -4.45
C TYR A 190 -1.42 21.56 -5.33
N TYR A 191 -0.38 22.34 -5.57
CA TYR A 191 0.88 21.91 -6.17
C TYR A 191 2.06 22.55 -5.43
N GLU A 192 3.20 21.90 -5.45
CA GLU A 192 4.41 22.36 -4.78
C GLU A 192 4.85 23.73 -5.32
N GLY A 193 5.15 24.65 -4.41
CA GLY A 193 5.51 26.03 -4.78
C GLY A 193 4.33 26.95 -5.11
N MET A 194 3.10 26.51 -4.88
CA MET A 194 1.91 27.33 -5.07
C MET A 194 1.94 28.53 -4.13
N PRO A 195 1.68 29.76 -4.63
CA PRO A 195 1.65 30.97 -3.79
C PRO A 195 0.53 30.89 -2.75
N ASP A 196 0.70 31.63 -1.66
CA ASP A 196 -0.36 31.74 -0.65
C ASP A 196 -1.59 32.46 -1.24
N PRO A 197 -2.81 32.06 -0.83
CA PRO A 197 -4.03 32.63 -1.38
C PRO A 197 -4.26 34.04 -0.83
N GLU A 198 -4.65 34.96 -1.70
CA GLU A 198 -5.00 36.33 -1.30
C GLU A 198 -6.50 36.57 -1.40
N VAL A 199 -7.11 36.24 -2.53
CA VAL A 199 -8.51 36.52 -2.82
C VAL A 199 -9.16 35.44 -3.65
N TYR A 200 -10.36 35.04 -3.27
CA TYR A 200 -11.24 34.22 -4.10
C TYR A 200 -12.50 34.94 -4.49
N ARG A 201 -13.05 34.62 -5.66
CA ARG A 201 -14.32 35.16 -6.15
C ARG A 201 -15.29 34.04 -6.49
N PHE A 202 -16.41 34.02 -5.79
CA PHE A 202 -17.48 33.05 -6.04
C PHE A 202 -18.81 33.82 -6.22
N ASN A 203 -19.49 33.61 -7.33
CA ASN A 203 -20.79 34.22 -7.62
C ASN A 203 -20.83 35.74 -7.43
N GLY A 204 -19.73 36.41 -7.84
CA GLY A 204 -19.62 37.87 -7.70
C GLY A 204 -19.23 38.38 -6.30
N GLN A 205 -19.13 37.52 -5.32
CA GLN A 205 -18.66 37.84 -3.97
C GLN A 205 -17.15 37.60 -3.84
N GLU A 206 -16.45 38.58 -3.24
CA GLU A 206 -15.01 38.49 -3.00
C GLU A 206 -14.73 38.01 -1.56
N PHE A 207 -13.81 37.05 -1.43
CA PHE A 207 -13.35 36.51 -0.16
C PHE A 207 -11.86 36.77 -0.04
N ARG A 208 -11.49 37.69 0.87
CA ARG A 208 -10.08 37.98 1.18
C ARG A 208 -9.57 37.03 2.23
N ILE A 209 -8.44 36.41 1.95
CA ILE A 209 -7.80 35.46 2.82
C ILE A 209 -6.64 36.13 3.55
N ASN A 210 -6.69 36.07 4.87
CA ASN A 210 -5.61 36.55 5.72
C ASN A 210 -5.14 35.34 6.55
N ALA A 211 -4.13 34.63 6.07
CA ALA A 211 -3.62 33.43 6.70
C ALA A 211 -3.01 33.74 8.08
N ARG A 212 -3.64 33.26 9.14
CA ARG A 212 -3.14 33.34 10.52
C ARG A 212 -2.20 32.19 10.86
N SER A 213 -2.49 31.02 10.32
CA SER A 213 -1.61 29.85 10.41
C SER A 213 -1.75 29.01 9.16
N LYS A 214 -0.66 28.35 8.78
CA LYS A 214 -0.57 27.42 7.66
C LYS A 214 0.10 26.15 8.15
N GLU A 215 -0.50 25.02 7.88
CA GLU A 215 0.02 23.70 8.22
C GLU A 215 0.10 22.86 6.95
N GLU A 216 1.27 22.32 6.66
CA GLU A 216 1.50 21.40 5.55
C GLU A 216 1.60 19.97 6.09
N VAL A 217 0.64 19.15 5.74
CA VAL A 217 0.54 17.76 6.20
C VAL A 217 0.93 16.84 5.06
N PRO A 218 2.11 16.17 5.12
CA PRO A 218 2.44 15.11 4.18
C PRO A 218 1.50 13.92 4.43
N LEU A 219 0.90 13.40 3.34
CA LEU A 219 -0.04 12.29 3.42
C LEU A 219 0.69 10.95 3.35
N GLU A 220 0.34 9.99 4.20
CA GLU A 220 0.93 8.65 4.19
C GLU A 220 0.76 7.93 2.85
N TRP A 221 -0.31 8.24 2.12
CA TRP A 221 -0.63 7.70 0.79
C TRP A 221 -0.11 8.54 -0.38
N GLY A 222 0.79 9.48 -0.09
CA GLY A 222 1.44 10.38 -1.05
C GLY A 222 0.65 11.65 -1.34
N GLY A 223 1.38 12.71 -1.68
CA GLY A 223 0.84 14.06 -1.83
C GLY A 223 0.77 14.82 -0.51
N LYS A 224 0.13 15.97 -0.54
CA LYS A 224 0.02 16.90 0.62
C LYS A 224 -1.41 17.40 0.82
N LEU A 225 -1.72 17.71 2.07
CA LEU A 225 -2.81 18.59 2.46
C LEU A 225 -2.20 19.88 3.01
N VAL A 226 -2.61 21.02 2.49
CA VAL A 226 -2.27 22.32 3.05
C VAL A 226 -3.50 22.89 3.73
N PHE A 227 -3.41 23.10 5.04
CA PHE A 227 -4.51 23.61 5.85
C PHE A 227 -4.20 25.03 6.32
N ILE A 228 -5.08 25.98 5.99
CA ILE A 228 -4.91 27.39 6.31
C ILE A 228 -6.07 27.84 7.20
N ASN A 229 -5.72 28.44 8.33
CA ASN A 229 -6.66 29.16 9.17
C ASN A 229 -6.66 30.65 8.80
N SER A 230 -7.79 31.14 8.34
CA SER A 230 -8.03 32.56 7.99
C SER A 230 -9.24 33.13 8.73
N VAL A 231 -9.67 32.49 9.83
CA VAL A 231 -10.82 32.94 10.61
C VAL A 231 -10.51 34.28 11.31
N VAL A 232 -11.38 35.24 11.15
CA VAL A 232 -11.29 36.57 11.79
C VAL A 232 -12.39 36.77 12.83
N GLY A 233 -12.20 37.73 13.75
CA GLY A 233 -13.22 38.13 14.71
C GLY A 233 -13.60 37.10 15.78
N GLY A 234 -12.84 35.99 15.92
CA GLY A 234 -13.15 34.94 16.92
C GLY A 234 -14.40 34.10 16.61
N ALA A 235 -14.82 34.07 15.35
CA ALA A 235 -15.97 33.26 14.90
C ALA A 235 -15.84 31.79 15.26
N ILE A 236 -14.60 31.24 15.20
CA ILE A 236 -14.23 29.94 15.71
C ILE A 236 -13.00 30.11 16.61
N ASP A 237 -13.03 29.55 17.81
CA ASP A 237 -11.88 29.50 18.70
C ASP A 237 -10.76 28.65 18.07
N ALA A 238 -9.52 29.16 18.11
CA ALA A 238 -8.35 28.51 17.53
C ALA A 238 -8.13 27.08 18.05
N ARG A 239 -8.57 26.75 19.27
CA ARG A 239 -8.49 25.39 19.85
C ARG A 239 -9.25 24.34 19.04
N PHE A 240 -10.24 24.73 18.21
CA PHE A 240 -11.01 23.81 17.40
C PHE A 240 -10.41 23.56 16.01
N MET A 241 -9.39 24.31 15.59
CA MET A 241 -8.73 24.10 14.30
C MET A 241 -8.16 22.68 14.13
N PRO A 242 -7.48 22.09 15.13
CA PRO A 242 -7.02 20.71 15.02
C PRO A 242 -8.16 19.69 14.84
N ALA A 243 -9.33 19.95 15.43
CA ALA A 243 -10.50 19.09 15.26
C ALA A 243 -11.07 19.18 13.83
N ILE A 244 -11.13 20.40 13.26
CA ILE A 244 -11.53 20.63 11.87
C ILE A 244 -10.57 19.91 10.93
N LEU A 245 -9.26 20.08 11.11
CA LEU A 245 -8.22 19.40 10.33
C LEU A 245 -8.37 17.88 10.41
N LYS A 246 -8.59 17.33 11.59
CA LYS A 246 -8.84 15.90 11.79
C LYS A 246 -10.07 15.42 11.00
N GLY A 247 -11.14 16.22 10.98
CA GLY A 247 -12.35 15.90 10.20
C GLY A 247 -12.08 15.89 8.69
N VAL A 248 -11.32 16.86 8.20
CA VAL A 248 -10.86 16.94 6.79
C VAL A 248 -10.01 15.71 6.45
N MET A 249 -9.03 15.36 7.28
CA MET A 249 -8.16 14.20 7.09
C MET A 249 -8.96 12.89 7.03
N GLN A 250 -9.90 12.69 7.93
CA GLN A 250 -10.79 11.51 7.91
C GLN A 250 -11.59 11.42 6.59
N ARG A 251 -12.02 12.57 6.05
CA ARG A 251 -12.74 12.58 4.78
C ARG A 251 -11.84 12.37 3.58
N MET A 252 -10.57 12.76 3.67
CA MET A 252 -9.56 12.47 2.65
C MET A 252 -9.18 10.99 2.62
N GLU A 253 -9.17 10.30 3.75
CA GLU A 253 -8.98 8.83 3.83
C GLU A 253 -10.16 8.05 3.22
N GLN A 254 -11.33 8.65 3.19
CA GLN A 254 -12.55 8.12 2.58
C GLN A 254 -13.04 9.10 1.52
N GLY A 255 -12.32 9.24 0.43
CA GLY A 255 -12.55 10.24 -0.60
C GLY A 255 -14.03 10.48 -0.95
N PRO A 256 -14.44 11.74 -1.16
CA PRO A 256 -15.86 12.08 -1.35
C PRO A 256 -16.50 11.54 -2.63
N LEU A 257 -15.70 11.08 -3.61
CA LEU A 257 -16.20 10.66 -4.92
C LEU A 257 -16.40 9.14 -5.00
N THR A 258 -15.39 8.36 -4.66
CA THR A 258 -15.40 6.88 -4.77
C THR A 258 -14.86 6.18 -3.53
N GLY A 259 -14.63 6.92 -2.44
CA GLY A 259 -14.02 6.38 -1.23
C GLY A 259 -12.51 6.15 -1.34
N SER A 260 -11.87 6.51 -2.46
CA SER A 260 -10.42 6.43 -2.65
C SER A 260 -9.74 7.60 -1.94
N TYR A 261 -8.49 7.41 -1.50
CA TYR A 261 -7.76 8.46 -0.78
C TYR A 261 -7.62 9.74 -1.62
N ALA A 262 -8.02 10.89 -1.05
CA ALA A 262 -7.85 12.21 -1.68
C ALA A 262 -6.45 12.76 -1.42
N ARG A 263 -5.89 13.53 -2.38
CA ARG A 263 -4.56 14.11 -2.29
C ARG A 263 -4.45 15.47 -2.97
N ASP A 264 -3.40 16.21 -2.62
CA ASP A 264 -3.01 17.47 -3.24
C ASP A 264 -4.13 18.50 -3.22
N VAL A 265 -4.59 18.78 -2.01
CA VAL A 265 -5.67 19.74 -1.75
C VAL A 265 -5.21 20.80 -0.75
N ARG A 266 -5.55 22.06 -1.02
CA ARG A 266 -5.45 23.14 -0.05
C ARG A 266 -6.84 23.45 0.50
N VAL A 267 -6.95 23.53 1.82
CA VAL A 267 -8.17 23.81 2.56
C VAL A 267 -8.00 25.10 3.36
N ILE A 268 -8.84 26.06 3.14
CA ILE A 268 -8.84 27.34 3.82
C ILE A 268 -10.12 27.47 4.64
N VAL A 269 -10.01 27.50 5.97
CA VAL A 269 -11.13 27.82 6.86
C VAL A 269 -11.14 29.33 7.06
N TYR A 270 -12.20 29.99 6.58
CA TYR A 270 -12.25 31.44 6.56
C TYR A 270 -13.32 32.05 7.49
N ASP A 271 -14.33 31.26 7.86
CA ASP A 271 -15.42 31.71 8.75
C ASP A 271 -16.10 30.53 9.43
N GLY A 272 -17.05 30.79 10.32
CA GLY A 272 -17.89 29.82 10.97
C GLY A 272 -18.66 30.38 12.15
N LYS A 273 -19.26 29.51 12.95
CA LYS A 273 -19.94 29.90 14.18
C LYS A 273 -19.71 28.88 15.28
N MET A 274 -19.57 29.39 16.50
CA MET A 274 -19.54 28.56 17.70
C MET A 274 -20.68 28.97 18.65
N HIS A 275 -21.08 28.04 19.52
CA HIS A 275 -22.01 28.29 20.60
C HIS A 275 -21.26 28.18 21.93
N PRO A 276 -21.46 29.13 22.88
CA PRO A 276 -20.66 29.15 24.12
C PRO A 276 -20.71 27.86 24.96
N VAL A 277 -21.81 27.13 24.89
CA VAL A 277 -22.05 25.92 25.73
C VAL A 277 -21.98 24.64 24.91
N ASP A 278 -22.54 24.62 23.68
CA ASP A 278 -22.74 23.40 22.91
C ASP A 278 -21.61 23.10 21.91
N SER A 279 -20.62 23.99 21.78
CA SER A 279 -19.50 23.77 20.88
C SER A 279 -18.42 22.90 21.54
N ASN A 280 -18.03 21.84 20.82
CA ASN A 280 -16.99 20.92 21.22
C ASN A 280 -16.18 20.42 20.02
N GLU A 281 -15.07 19.72 20.27
CA GLU A 281 -14.19 19.21 19.23
C GLU A 281 -14.90 18.28 18.24
N ILE A 282 -15.81 17.41 18.74
CA ILE A 282 -16.55 16.46 17.88
C ILE A 282 -17.46 17.21 16.91
N SER A 283 -18.12 18.27 17.36
CA SER A 283 -19.00 19.09 16.52
C SER A 283 -18.22 19.76 15.39
N PHE A 284 -17.04 20.32 15.68
CA PHE A 284 -16.19 20.96 14.68
C PHE A 284 -15.50 19.94 13.76
N MET A 285 -15.12 18.78 14.26
CA MET A 285 -14.62 17.69 13.44
C MET A 285 -15.67 17.24 12.41
N LEU A 286 -16.92 17.02 12.83
CA LEU A 286 -18.01 16.65 11.93
C LEU A 286 -18.39 17.77 10.97
N ALA A 287 -18.38 19.02 11.43
CA ALA A 287 -18.65 20.18 10.58
C ALA A 287 -17.56 20.33 9.49
N GLY A 288 -16.30 20.26 9.85
CA GLY A 288 -15.18 20.29 8.90
C GLY A 288 -15.20 19.15 7.91
N ARG A 289 -15.46 17.93 8.37
CA ARG A 289 -15.61 16.74 7.52
C ARG A 289 -16.69 16.90 6.46
N ASN A 290 -17.87 17.38 6.84
CA ASN A 290 -19.00 17.51 5.94
C ASN A 290 -18.86 18.73 5.02
N ALA A 291 -18.37 19.87 5.51
CA ALA A 291 -18.08 21.04 4.68
C ALA A 291 -17.04 20.69 3.60
N PHE A 292 -15.96 20.00 3.98
CA PHE A 292 -14.98 19.50 3.02
C PHE A 292 -15.59 18.58 1.96
N SER A 293 -16.44 17.64 2.37
CA SER A 293 -17.11 16.72 1.44
C SER A 293 -17.96 17.47 0.41
N MET A 294 -18.70 18.48 0.83
CA MET A 294 -19.54 19.32 -0.05
C MET A 294 -18.68 20.14 -1.01
N ALA A 295 -17.68 20.85 -0.49
CA ALA A 295 -16.79 21.66 -1.31
C ALA A 295 -16.01 20.83 -2.33
N PHE A 296 -15.51 19.65 -1.92
CA PHE A 296 -14.79 18.74 -2.79
C PHE A 296 -15.62 18.29 -4.00
N LYS A 297 -16.90 17.96 -3.78
CA LYS A 297 -17.82 17.57 -4.87
C LYS A 297 -18.06 18.67 -5.88
N GLU A 298 -18.07 19.93 -5.44
CA GLU A 298 -18.23 21.11 -6.30
C GLU A 298 -16.93 21.57 -6.98
N ALA A 299 -15.79 21.09 -6.50
CA ALA A 299 -14.45 21.49 -6.95
C ALA A 299 -13.98 20.76 -8.22
N GLY A 300 -14.86 20.14 -8.97
CA GLY A 300 -14.51 19.37 -10.18
C GLY A 300 -13.65 18.15 -9.85
N PRO A 301 -14.15 17.21 -9.05
CA PRO A 301 -13.38 16.08 -8.59
C PRO A 301 -12.96 15.16 -9.74
N LYS A 302 -11.76 14.62 -9.64
CA LYS A 302 -11.15 13.70 -10.60
C LYS A 302 -10.55 12.51 -9.90
N ILE A 303 -10.52 11.38 -10.62
CA ILE A 303 -9.87 10.14 -10.18
C ILE A 303 -8.50 10.06 -10.84
N LEU A 304 -7.51 9.66 -10.06
CA LEU A 304 -6.15 9.38 -10.51
C LEU A 304 -5.89 7.88 -10.43
N GLU A 305 -5.23 7.34 -11.44
CA GLU A 305 -4.74 5.97 -11.47
C GLU A 305 -3.23 5.90 -11.30
N PRO A 306 -2.70 4.86 -10.63
CA PRO A 306 -1.26 4.68 -10.51
C PRO A 306 -0.67 4.22 -11.84
N ILE A 307 0.35 4.95 -12.31
CA ILE A 307 1.14 4.64 -13.48
C ILE A 307 2.47 4.05 -13.03
N TYR A 308 2.90 3.02 -13.72
CA TYR A 308 4.15 2.32 -13.46
C TYR A 308 5.12 2.46 -14.62
N ASP A 309 6.38 2.69 -14.31
CA ASP A 309 7.48 2.50 -15.24
C ASP A 309 7.72 1.00 -15.37
N VAL A 310 7.60 0.50 -16.60
CA VAL A 310 7.75 -0.91 -16.93
C VAL A 310 8.93 -1.06 -17.88
N GLU A 311 9.94 -1.81 -17.46
CA GLU A 311 11.09 -2.17 -18.30
C GLU A 311 10.94 -3.62 -18.72
N VAL A 312 10.88 -3.89 -20.01
CA VAL A 312 10.73 -5.24 -20.57
C VAL A 312 11.97 -5.63 -21.33
N PHE A 313 12.56 -6.75 -20.96
CA PHE A 313 13.69 -7.37 -21.64
C PHE A 313 13.17 -8.49 -22.54
N VAL A 314 13.25 -8.31 -23.84
CA VAL A 314 12.64 -9.17 -24.84
C VAL A 314 13.64 -9.50 -25.96
N PRO A 315 13.64 -10.74 -26.51
CA PRO A 315 14.43 -11.04 -27.70
C PRO A 315 13.99 -10.18 -28.89
N SER A 316 14.95 -9.75 -29.72
CA SER A 316 14.68 -8.84 -30.84
C SER A 316 13.61 -9.34 -31.82
N ASP A 317 13.50 -10.68 -31.99
CA ASP A 317 12.49 -11.34 -32.85
C ASP A 317 11.06 -11.19 -32.30
N LYS A 318 10.88 -10.84 -31.03
CA LYS A 318 9.57 -10.69 -30.36
C LYS A 318 9.25 -9.26 -29.94
N MET A 319 10.12 -8.32 -30.20
CA MET A 319 9.95 -6.92 -29.79
C MET A 319 8.65 -6.29 -30.32
N GLY A 320 8.34 -6.49 -31.61
CA GLY A 320 7.14 -5.91 -32.23
C GLY A 320 5.83 -6.40 -31.58
N ASP A 321 5.75 -7.70 -31.28
CA ASP A 321 4.60 -8.31 -30.63
C ASP A 321 4.41 -7.74 -29.21
N VAL A 322 5.52 -7.61 -28.44
CA VAL A 322 5.48 -7.06 -27.08
C VAL A 322 5.16 -5.58 -27.06
N MET A 323 5.69 -4.81 -28.01
CA MET A 323 5.37 -3.39 -28.14
C MET A 323 3.87 -3.19 -28.43
N SER A 324 3.30 -3.99 -29.33
CA SER A 324 1.86 -3.95 -29.65
C SER A 324 1.00 -4.33 -28.45
N ASP A 325 1.39 -5.33 -27.66
CA ASP A 325 0.70 -5.70 -26.41
C ASP A 325 0.72 -4.57 -25.39
N LEU A 326 1.88 -3.93 -25.17
CA LEU A 326 2.00 -2.79 -24.28
C LEU A 326 1.13 -1.59 -24.72
N GLN A 327 1.09 -1.29 -26.01
CA GLN A 327 0.23 -0.23 -26.56
C GLN A 327 -1.25 -0.57 -26.38
N GLY A 328 -1.64 -1.82 -26.58
CA GLY A 328 -3.01 -2.30 -26.30
C GLY A 328 -3.40 -2.16 -24.82
N ARG A 329 -2.43 -2.11 -23.91
CA ARG A 329 -2.61 -1.87 -22.47
C ARG A 329 -2.53 -0.39 -22.08
N ARG A 330 -2.79 0.52 -22.99
CA ARG A 330 -2.63 1.96 -22.78
C ARG A 330 -1.20 2.37 -22.40
N GLY A 331 -0.22 1.52 -22.73
CA GLY A 331 1.18 1.77 -22.45
C GLY A 331 1.76 2.83 -23.39
N MET A 332 2.45 3.81 -22.81
CA MET A 332 3.22 4.81 -23.53
C MET A 332 4.67 4.37 -23.61
N ILE A 333 5.16 4.06 -24.82
CA ILE A 333 6.56 3.68 -25.01
C ILE A 333 7.44 4.93 -24.85
N MET A 334 8.38 4.88 -23.92
CA MET A 334 9.26 5.99 -23.58
C MET A 334 10.64 5.86 -24.24
N GLY A 335 11.08 4.65 -24.53
CA GLY A 335 12.37 4.40 -25.13
C GLY A 335 12.64 2.93 -25.38
N MET A 336 13.70 2.70 -26.14
CA MET A 336 14.17 1.37 -26.49
C MET A 336 15.71 1.39 -26.59
N THR A 337 16.35 0.34 -26.06
CA THR A 337 17.80 0.12 -26.19
C THR A 337 18.07 -1.33 -26.53
N SER A 338 19.06 -1.58 -27.38
CA SER A 338 19.46 -2.93 -27.77
C SER A 338 20.75 -3.34 -27.06
N GLU A 339 20.77 -4.53 -26.47
CA GLU A 339 21.93 -5.06 -25.78
C GLU A 339 21.99 -6.60 -25.94
N ASN A 340 23.10 -7.10 -26.54
CA ASN A 340 23.37 -8.54 -26.67
C ASN A 340 22.26 -9.39 -27.29
N GLY A 341 21.54 -8.86 -28.31
CA GLY A 341 20.45 -9.56 -29.00
C GLY A 341 19.13 -9.54 -28.22
N TYR A 342 19.05 -8.79 -27.15
CA TYR A 342 17.84 -8.44 -26.44
C TYR A 342 17.53 -6.95 -26.58
N GLU A 343 16.26 -6.64 -26.64
CA GLU A 343 15.77 -5.27 -26.59
C GLU A 343 15.23 -4.98 -25.20
N LYS A 344 15.61 -3.81 -24.65
CA LYS A 344 15.03 -3.26 -23.45
C LYS A 344 14.00 -2.20 -23.85
N LEU A 345 12.72 -2.48 -23.66
CA LEU A 345 11.63 -1.54 -23.85
C LEU A 345 11.32 -0.87 -22.51
N VAL A 346 11.17 0.44 -22.53
CA VAL A 346 10.71 1.22 -21.37
C VAL A 346 9.37 1.84 -21.70
N ALA A 347 8.36 1.60 -20.86
CA ALA A 347 7.01 2.11 -21.05
C ALA A 347 6.39 2.57 -19.75
N LYS A 348 5.47 3.54 -19.83
CA LYS A 348 4.57 3.91 -18.74
C LYS A 348 3.23 3.25 -18.94
N VAL A 349 2.78 2.47 -17.97
CA VAL A 349 1.55 1.67 -18.10
C VAL A 349 0.71 1.80 -16.82
N PRO A 350 -0.63 1.98 -16.94
CA PRO A 350 -1.51 1.95 -15.78
C PRO A 350 -1.49 0.58 -15.09
N LEU A 351 -1.44 0.58 -13.76
CA LEU A 351 -1.36 -0.66 -12.97
C LEU A 351 -2.49 -1.64 -13.30
N LYS A 352 -3.70 -1.14 -13.54
CA LYS A 352 -4.86 -1.95 -13.88
C LYS A 352 -4.62 -2.85 -15.10
N GLU A 353 -3.91 -2.33 -16.09
CA GLU A 353 -3.62 -3.05 -17.35
C GLU A 353 -2.51 -4.12 -17.19
N MET A 354 -1.81 -4.10 -16.05
CA MET A 354 -0.71 -5.02 -15.77
C MET A 354 -1.14 -6.31 -15.08
N SER A 355 -2.42 -6.48 -14.73
CA SER A 355 -2.91 -7.60 -13.89
C SER A 355 -2.54 -9.00 -14.38
N ASN A 356 -2.52 -9.23 -15.70
CA ASN A 356 -2.18 -10.51 -16.34
C ASN A 356 -0.96 -10.41 -17.27
N TYR A 357 -0.18 -9.31 -17.17
CA TYR A 357 0.92 -9.06 -18.11
C TYR A 357 1.99 -10.16 -18.08
N CYS A 358 2.33 -10.68 -16.90
CA CYS A 358 3.31 -11.75 -16.77
C CYS A 358 2.95 -12.98 -17.63
N THR A 359 1.68 -13.39 -17.61
CA THR A 359 1.18 -14.53 -18.40
C THR A 359 1.16 -14.22 -19.88
N SER A 360 0.71 -13.01 -20.26
CA SER A 360 0.68 -12.54 -21.64
C SER A 360 2.08 -12.48 -22.25
N LEU A 361 3.03 -11.84 -21.55
CA LEU A 361 4.42 -11.73 -21.96
C LEU A 361 5.07 -13.10 -22.16
N SER A 362 4.83 -14.03 -21.22
CA SER A 362 5.33 -15.39 -21.31
C SER A 362 4.77 -16.13 -22.52
N SER A 363 3.48 -15.95 -22.83
CA SER A 363 2.83 -16.55 -23.99
C SER A 363 3.40 -16.01 -25.32
N ILE A 364 3.53 -14.68 -25.44
CA ILE A 364 4.05 -14.01 -26.64
C ILE A 364 5.50 -14.43 -26.93
N THR A 365 6.33 -14.57 -25.90
CA THR A 365 7.77 -14.76 -26.04
C THR A 365 8.25 -16.19 -25.80
N GLY A 366 7.34 -17.12 -25.49
CA GLY A 366 7.69 -18.50 -25.09
C GLY A 366 8.51 -18.53 -23.79
N GLY A 367 8.26 -17.60 -22.88
CA GLY A 367 8.95 -17.49 -21.59
C GLY A 367 10.35 -16.87 -21.65
N ARG A 368 10.80 -16.39 -22.83
CA ARG A 368 12.14 -15.82 -23.03
C ARG A 368 12.29 -14.38 -22.58
N ALA A 369 11.19 -13.68 -22.31
CA ALA A 369 11.22 -12.29 -21.85
C ALA A 369 11.05 -12.18 -20.34
N SER A 370 11.51 -11.07 -19.79
CA SER A 370 11.31 -10.69 -18.42
C SER A 370 10.95 -9.22 -18.30
N PHE A 371 10.34 -8.83 -17.19
CA PHE A 371 10.06 -7.42 -16.94
C PHE A 371 10.26 -7.08 -15.46
N ILE A 372 10.48 -5.81 -15.23
CA ILE A 372 10.44 -5.19 -13.90
C ILE A 372 9.52 -3.98 -13.97
N MET A 373 8.89 -3.65 -12.87
CA MET A 373 8.02 -2.48 -12.80
C MET A 373 8.21 -1.76 -11.48
N SER A 374 8.12 -0.43 -11.52
CA SER A 374 8.19 0.44 -10.35
C SER A 374 7.15 1.55 -10.46
N PHE A 375 6.61 1.97 -9.32
CA PHE A 375 5.66 3.08 -9.30
C PHE A 375 6.31 4.36 -9.83
N ALA A 376 5.66 5.02 -10.78
CA ALA A 376 6.11 6.28 -11.37
C ALA A 376 5.33 7.48 -10.83
N SER A 377 4.03 7.53 -11.06
CA SER A 377 3.19 8.68 -10.75
C SER A 377 1.72 8.31 -10.64
N TYR A 378 0.91 9.25 -10.21
CA TYR A 378 -0.54 9.21 -10.38
C TYR A 378 -0.95 10.13 -11.54
N GLU A 379 -1.78 9.65 -12.46
CA GLU A 379 -2.29 10.41 -13.59
C GLU A 379 -3.82 10.31 -13.68
N LEU A 380 -4.44 11.29 -14.33
CA LEU A 380 -5.90 11.33 -14.49
C LEU A 380 -6.38 10.13 -15.29
N VAL A 381 -7.41 9.46 -14.81
CA VAL A 381 -8.09 8.42 -15.60
C VAL A 381 -8.86 9.05 -16.76
N PRO A 382 -9.04 8.35 -17.90
CA PRO A 382 -9.96 8.75 -18.96
C PRO A 382 -11.39 8.95 -18.44
N ALA A 383 -12.15 9.84 -19.09
CA ALA A 383 -13.48 10.22 -18.63
C ALA A 383 -14.47 9.05 -18.53
N ASP A 384 -14.43 8.14 -19.49
CA ASP A 384 -15.24 6.91 -19.53
C ASP A 384 -14.91 5.95 -18.38
N VAL A 385 -13.63 5.85 -18.03
CA VAL A 385 -13.16 5.05 -16.87
C VAL A 385 -13.64 5.68 -15.57
N GLN A 386 -13.56 7.02 -15.45
CA GLN A 386 -14.05 7.73 -14.27
C GLN A 386 -15.55 7.50 -14.05
N GLU A 387 -16.37 7.66 -15.07
CA GLU A 387 -17.82 7.43 -14.99
C GLU A 387 -18.15 6.01 -14.54
N LYS A 388 -17.42 5.03 -15.09
CA LYS A 388 -17.59 3.62 -14.69
C LYS A 388 -17.25 3.40 -13.22
N LEU A 389 -16.12 3.96 -12.74
CA LEU A 389 -15.70 3.81 -11.36
C LEU A 389 -16.70 4.44 -10.38
N ILE A 390 -17.28 5.59 -10.73
CA ILE A 390 -18.32 6.25 -9.91
C ILE A 390 -19.57 5.37 -9.84
N LYS A 391 -20.07 4.90 -10.97
CA LYS A 391 -21.26 4.01 -11.03
C LYS A 391 -21.05 2.71 -10.27
N ASP A 392 -19.86 2.10 -10.38
CA ASP A 392 -19.52 0.88 -9.66
C ASP A 392 -19.45 1.12 -8.14
N PHE A 393 -19.06 2.30 -7.71
CA PHE A 393 -19.04 2.67 -6.29
C PHE A 393 -20.45 2.91 -5.75
N GLU A 394 -21.28 3.67 -6.46
CA GLU A 394 -22.69 3.92 -6.09
C GLU A 394 -23.48 2.61 -5.98
N ALA A 395 -23.35 1.72 -6.96
CA ALA A 395 -23.99 0.41 -6.95
C ALA A 395 -23.54 -0.53 -5.81
N LYS A 396 -22.38 -0.26 -5.18
CA LYS A 396 -21.93 -1.00 -3.99
C LYS A 396 -22.52 -0.41 -2.71
N GLN A 397 -22.64 0.92 -2.63
CA GLN A 397 -23.28 1.57 -1.48
C GLN A 397 -24.75 1.17 -1.35
N ASP A 398 -25.49 1.14 -2.48
CA ASP A 398 -26.91 0.70 -2.51
C ASP A 398 -27.12 -0.77 -2.07
N LYS A 399 -26.08 -1.59 -2.05
CA LYS A 399 -26.15 -2.99 -1.60
C LYS A 399 -25.75 -3.18 -0.13
N GLU A 400 -25.08 -2.19 0.44
CA GLU A 400 -24.65 -2.20 1.85
C GLU A 400 -25.65 -1.47 2.77
N GLU A 401 -26.61 -0.68 2.20
CA GLU A 401 -27.80 -0.16 2.86
C GLU A 401 -28.95 -1.17 2.80
#